data_7b98af81e60c49d3fbd824a9b2676cfd
#
_entry.id   7b98af81e60c49d3fbd824a9b2676cfd
#
_cell.length_a   1.000
_cell.length_b   1.000
_cell.length_c   1.000
_cell.angle_alpha   90.00
_cell.angle_beta   90.00
_cell.angle_gamma   90.00
#
_symmetry.space_group_name_H-M   'P 1'
#
loop_
_entity.id
_entity.type
_entity.pdbx_description
1 polymer ?
#
loop_
_entity_poly.entity_id
_entity_poly.type
_entity_poly.pdbx_seq_one_letter_code
_entity_poly.pdbx_strand_id
1 'polypeptide(L)'
;MKQSAYKSSIFKPFVWALLLILCLSATGCDKEKPLEATGGRGQVLKVEQLRKLSLAEVKEHAGDSVKSDYLHYGIECYRLTYTTFYEGEPIATTALLLLPETDTIKRRLCVYMHGTNIPIEPLSAAQKMPSNYFNKAKTGGEVATCAIPLAANGFSVIVPDYIGYGDTKDKEHPFVYYPELHYANIDALRAMRNQLNLCGKQDVWLGGYSQGGGAALSLHYYIQTDYNTEFNVVSSSCLAGPYNYVGQIEGVLREEATIPAALISWSAYVLNRFAVHRNPDQIYAFTVTDQTSAITNFRGGIWDIFRPYFVQGLLSGEDKEWIAASEKNSFHKGWKPTGKVYLHHGTADNVVPYFNTTDAFAGLTEAGGDITLFPYPGREHTNVTIPYINNTLEAWK
;
A
#
# COMPACT_ATOMS: atom_id res chain seq x y z
N MET A 1 70.19 -55.13 23.94
CA MET A 1 70.90 -54.34 24.95
C MET A 1 70.41 -52.91 24.93
N LYS A 2 69.78 -52.55 26.04
CA LYS A 2 69.89 -51.31 26.83
C LYS A 2 69.73 -50.01 26.05
N GLN A 3 68.76 -49.30 26.34
CA GLN A 3 68.34 -48.34 27.38
C GLN A 3 68.32 -46.98 26.76
N SER A 4 67.25 -46.29 26.86
CA SER A 4 66.61 -45.47 27.91
C SER A 4 66.84 -44.02 27.72
N ALA A 5 65.79 -43.32 27.56
CA ALA A 5 65.21 -42.32 28.46
C ALA A 5 65.41 -40.81 28.15
N TYR A 6 64.36 -40.13 28.21
CA TYR A 6 63.95 -38.94 29.00
C TYR A 6 64.09 -37.55 28.47
N LYS A 7 62.91 -36.97 28.31
CA LYS A 7 62.45 -35.60 28.60
C LYS A 7 63.35 -34.37 28.41
N SER A 8 62.85 -33.35 27.73
CA SER A 8 62.45 -32.11 28.44
C SER A 8 61.83 -31.12 27.51
N SER A 9 60.74 -30.47 27.99
CA SER A 9 60.00 -29.38 27.47
C SER A 9 60.80 -28.10 27.50
N ILE A 10 60.71 -27.25 26.43
CA ILE A 10 61.00 -25.82 26.56
C ILE A 10 60.01 -25.03 25.73
N PHE A 11 59.29 -24.15 26.40
CA PHE A 11 58.46 -23.07 25.88
C PHE A 11 59.21 -22.16 24.92
N LYS A 12 58.55 -21.72 23.86
CA LYS A 12 58.98 -20.54 23.10
C LYS A 12 57.84 -19.53 22.99
N PRO A 13 58.13 -18.22 23.07
CA PRO A 13 57.15 -17.21 23.23
C PRO A 13 56.56 -16.73 21.89
N PHE A 14 55.30 -16.33 21.95
CA PHE A 14 54.55 -15.66 20.90
C PHE A 14 55.16 -14.27 20.60
N VAL A 15 55.54 -14.03 19.35
CA VAL A 15 55.88 -12.72 18.83
C VAL A 15 54.64 -12.17 18.11
N TRP A 16 54.08 -11.11 18.67
CA TRP A 16 53.02 -10.31 18.03
C TRP A 16 53.63 -9.42 16.97
N ALA A 17 53.33 -9.63 15.69
CA ALA A 17 53.60 -8.70 14.62
C ALA A 17 52.39 -7.81 14.44
N LEU A 18 52.45 -6.55 14.87
CA LEU A 18 51.50 -5.51 14.60
C LEU A 18 51.66 -5.08 13.11
N LEU A 19 50.70 -5.44 12.26
CA LEU A 19 50.56 -4.90 10.93
C LEU A 19 49.66 -3.64 11.02
N LEU A 20 50.26 -2.48 10.96
CA LEU A 20 49.57 -1.22 10.72
C LEU A 20 49.06 -1.23 9.26
N ILE A 21 47.76 -1.39 9.06
CA ILE A 21 47.11 -1.12 7.78
C ILE A 21 46.72 0.35 7.79
N LEU A 22 47.40 1.16 6.99
CA LEU A 22 46.99 2.50 6.64
C LEU A 22 45.69 2.42 5.80
N CYS A 23 44.55 2.74 6.39
CA CYS A 23 43.32 3.00 5.64
C CYS A 23 43.46 4.37 4.93
N LEU A 24 43.75 4.34 3.65
CA LEU A 24 43.47 5.46 2.75
C LEU A 24 41.95 5.61 2.62
N SER A 25 41.37 6.60 3.25
CA SER A 25 40.00 7.01 3.09
C SER A 25 39.82 7.63 1.68
N ALA A 26 39.41 6.80 0.74
CA ALA A 26 38.80 7.27 -0.50
C ALA A 26 37.37 7.70 -0.16
N THR A 27 37.09 9.01 -0.11
CA THR A 27 35.73 9.55 -0.08
C THR A 27 35.10 9.40 -1.45
N GLY A 28 34.65 8.18 -1.77
CA GLY A 28 33.70 7.93 -2.83
C GLY A 28 32.32 7.97 -2.21
N CYS A 29 31.37 8.71 -2.79
CA CYS A 29 29.95 8.55 -2.54
C CYS A 29 29.58 7.12 -2.97
N ASP A 30 29.70 6.16 -2.08
CA ASP A 30 29.13 4.82 -2.27
C ASP A 30 27.60 4.98 -2.25
N LYS A 31 26.98 4.91 -3.43
CA LYS A 31 25.57 4.60 -3.50
C LYS A 31 25.41 3.27 -2.79
N GLU A 32 24.74 3.26 -1.63
CA GLU A 32 24.43 2.03 -0.92
C GLU A 32 23.82 1.06 -1.92
N LYS A 33 24.39 -0.14 -2.05
CA LYS A 33 23.79 -1.20 -2.89
C LYS A 33 22.40 -1.47 -2.37
N PRO A 34 21.42 -1.69 -3.26
CA PRO A 34 20.10 -2.13 -2.84
C PRO A 34 20.22 -3.33 -1.90
N LEU A 35 19.46 -3.33 -0.80
CA LEU A 35 19.40 -4.48 0.10
C LEU A 35 18.81 -5.67 -0.66
N GLU A 36 19.55 -6.76 -0.73
CA GLU A 36 19.03 -7.99 -1.32
C GLU A 36 17.97 -8.59 -0.39
N ALA A 37 16.81 -8.92 -0.97
CA ALA A 37 15.76 -9.61 -0.25
C ALA A 37 16.20 -11.04 0.06
N THR A 38 16.49 -11.30 1.33
CA THR A 38 16.81 -12.63 1.84
C THR A 38 15.78 -13.02 2.88
N GLY A 39 15.19 -14.21 2.76
CA GLY A 39 14.28 -14.76 3.77
C GLY A 39 12.80 -14.69 3.40
N GLY A 40 11.93 -14.89 4.41
CA GLY A 40 10.50 -15.04 4.22
C GLY A 40 9.73 -13.70 4.07
N ARG A 41 8.49 -13.80 3.64
CA ARG A 41 7.56 -12.68 3.52
C ARG A 41 7.45 -11.87 4.82
N GLY A 42 7.57 -10.55 4.72
CA GLY A 42 7.53 -9.64 5.86
C GLY A 42 8.77 -9.68 6.75
N GLN A 43 9.88 -10.28 6.31
CA GLN A 43 11.13 -10.18 7.04
C GLN A 43 11.64 -8.74 7.01
N VAL A 44 11.93 -8.20 8.19
CA VAL A 44 12.54 -6.87 8.34
C VAL A 44 14.03 -6.96 7.99
N LEU A 45 14.46 -6.17 7.02
CA LEU A 45 15.83 -6.09 6.53
C LEU A 45 16.59 -4.90 7.14
N LYS A 46 15.90 -3.76 7.31
CA LYS A 46 16.48 -2.54 7.87
C LYS A 46 15.40 -1.73 8.60
N VAL A 47 15.80 -1.09 9.69
CA VAL A 47 14.97 -0.15 10.45
C VAL A 47 15.75 1.14 10.62
N GLU A 48 15.18 2.26 10.20
CA GLU A 48 15.78 3.59 10.32
C GLU A 48 14.82 4.50 11.07
N GLN A 49 15.26 5.05 12.21
CA GLN A 49 14.50 6.08 12.88
C GLN A 49 14.60 7.38 12.08
N LEU A 50 13.46 7.91 11.65
CA LEU A 50 13.40 9.13 10.85
C LEU A 50 13.21 10.36 11.72
N ARG A 51 12.25 10.29 12.64
CA ARG A 51 11.86 11.42 13.48
C ARG A 51 11.08 10.94 14.70
N LYS A 52 11.09 11.79 15.71
CA LYS A 52 10.17 11.73 16.84
C LYS A 52 9.37 13.03 16.85
N LEU A 53 8.05 12.93 16.94
CA LEU A 53 7.15 14.07 17.01
C LEU A 53 6.49 14.12 18.36
N SER A 54 6.62 15.23 19.07
CA SER A 54 5.83 15.53 20.24
C SER A 54 4.34 15.64 19.88
N LEU A 55 3.45 15.55 20.86
CA LEU A 55 2.01 15.76 20.63
C LEU A 55 1.70 17.13 20.00
N ALA A 56 2.48 18.18 20.35
CA ALA A 56 2.32 19.49 19.75
C ALA A 56 2.65 19.49 18.25
N GLU A 57 3.76 18.87 17.86
CA GLU A 57 4.15 18.72 16.45
C GLU A 57 3.17 17.82 15.67
N VAL A 58 2.63 16.76 16.30
CA VAL A 58 1.56 15.94 15.72
C VAL A 58 0.34 16.79 15.37
N LYS A 59 -0.12 17.64 16.31
CA LYS A 59 -1.26 18.55 16.08
C LYS A 59 -0.98 19.54 14.96
N GLU A 60 0.24 20.05 14.86
CA GLU A 60 0.66 20.92 13.75
C GLU A 60 0.61 20.18 12.41
N HIS A 61 1.13 18.94 12.34
CA HIS A 61 1.09 18.11 11.13
C HIS A 61 -0.33 17.75 10.69
N ALA A 62 -1.21 17.40 11.62
CA ALA A 62 -2.59 17.03 11.36
C ALA A 62 -3.43 18.23 10.91
N GLY A 63 -3.07 19.45 11.36
CA GLY A 63 -3.80 20.68 11.12
C GLY A 63 -5.11 20.79 11.91
N ASP A 64 -5.66 21.99 11.96
CA ASP A 64 -6.84 22.32 12.79
C ASP A 64 -8.13 21.59 12.39
N SER A 65 -8.18 21.05 11.17
CA SER A 65 -9.35 20.35 10.65
C SER A 65 -9.52 18.92 11.19
N VAL A 66 -8.45 18.32 11.70
CA VAL A 66 -8.50 17.06 12.44
C VAL A 66 -8.84 17.37 13.90
N LYS A 67 -9.87 16.72 14.42
CA LYS A 67 -10.34 16.98 15.80
C LYS A 67 -9.23 16.64 16.81
N SER A 68 -8.78 17.63 17.56
CA SER A 68 -7.68 17.50 18.53
C SER A 68 -7.97 16.50 19.66
N ASP A 69 -9.26 16.27 19.97
CA ASP A 69 -9.71 15.34 21.00
C ASP A 69 -9.38 13.87 20.68
N TYR A 70 -8.98 13.56 19.45
CA TYR A 70 -8.52 12.22 19.05
C TYR A 70 -6.99 12.08 19.09
N LEU A 71 -6.25 13.17 19.30
CA LEU A 71 -4.79 13.19 19.28
C LEU A 71 -4.26 13.18 20.71
N HIS A 72 -3.79 12.01 21.17
CA HIS A 72 -3.41 11.78 22.56
C HIS A 72 -1.91 11.63 22.78
N TYR A 73 -1.17 11.16 21.76
CA TYR A 73 0.21 10.73 21.89
C TYR A 73 1.14 11.45 20.92
N GLY A 74 2.38 11.69 21.34
CA GLY A 74 3.50 11.86 20.43
C GLY A 74 3.74 10.56 19.67
N ILE A 75 4.55 10.59 18.61
CA ILE A 75 4.83 9.43 17.78
C ILE A 75 6.30 9.31 17.45
N GLU A 76 6.78 8.08 17.34
CA GLU A 76 8.07 7.73 16.74
C GLU A 76 7.87 7.26 15.32
N CYS A 77 8.70 7.76 14.41
CA CYS A 77 8.58 7.54 12.97
C CYS A 77 9.80 6.79 12.46
N TYR A 78 9.57 5.69 11.75
CA TYR A 78 10.61 4.81 11.22
C TYR A 78 10.38 4.51 9.75
N ARG A 79 11.47 4.37 9.00
CA ARG A 79 11.46 3.69 7.70
C ARG A 79 11.81 2.23 7.93
N LEU A 80 10.94 1.33 7.49
CA LEU A 80 11.22 -0.09 7.42
C LEU A 80 11.56 -0.47 5.99
N THR A 81 12.63 -1.29 5.82
CA THR A 81 12.84 -2.07 4.61
C THR A 81 12.53 -3.52 4.92
N TYR A 82 11.72 -4.16 4.11
CA TYR A 82 11.26 -5.53 4.35
C TYR A 82 11.14 -6.33 3.05
N THR A 83 11.12 -7.67 3.18
CA THR A 83 10.94 -8.58 2.06
C THR A 83 9.45 -8.72 1.71
N THR A 84 9.12 -8.49 0.45
CA THR A 84 7.86 -8.89 -0.18
C THR A 84 8.14 -9.69 -1.45
N PHE A 85 7.10 -9.99 -2.23
CA PHE A 85 7.25 -10.75 -3.47
C PHE A 85 6.59 -9.99 -4.63
N TYR A 86 7.22 -10.06 -5.77
CA TYR A 86 6.71 -9.53 -7.04
C TYR A 86 6.90 -10.58 -8.12
N GLU A 87 5.81 -10.97 -8.78
CA GLU A 87 5.81 -12.05 -9.79
C GLU A 87 6.46 -13.36 -9.30
N GLY A 88 6.27 -13.67 -8.00
CA GLY A 88 6.82 -14.88 -7.39
C GLY A 88 8.24 -14.76 -6.84
N GLU A 89 8.96 -13.68 -7.15
CA GLU A 89 10.34 -13.47 -6.70
C GLU A 89 10.40 -12.54 -5.47
N PRO A 90 11.28 -12.84 -4.50
CA PRO A 90 11.47 -11.98 -3.34
C PRO A 90 12.14 -10.66 -3.72
N ILE A 91 11.57 -9.55 -3.25
CA ILE A 91 12.14 -8.21 -3.42
C ILE A 91 12.11 -7.43 -2.12
N ALA A 92 13.05 -6.49 -1.96
CA ALA A 92 13.04 -5.55 -0.86
C ALA A 92 12.16 -4.34 -1.23
N THR A 93 11.28 -3.96 -0.30
CA THR A 93 10.46 -2.74 -0.43
C THR A 93 10.45 -1.97 0.89
N THR A 94 9.81 -0.80 0.90
CA THR A 94 9.82 0.11 2.04
C THR A 94 8.43 0.48 2.52
N ALA A 95 8.35 0.88 3.79
CA ALA A 95 7.16 1.43 4.42
C ALA A 95 7.53 2.47 5.48
N LEU A 96 6.60 3.38 5.75
CA LEU A 96 6.62 4.23 6.94
C LEU A 96 5.94 3.50 8.09
N LEU A 97 6.63 3.37 9.23
CA LEU A 97 6.07 2.87 10.48
C LEU A 97 5.95 4.02 11.48
N LEU A 98 4.76 4.21 12.03
CA LEU A 98 4.44 5.23 13.03
C LEU A 98 4.01 4.51 14.31
N LEU A 99 4.70 4.78 15.42
CA LEU A 99 4.43 4.17 16.72
C LEU A 99 4.02 5.24 17.73
N PRO A 100 2.89 5.08 18.44
CA PRO A 100 2.50 6.00 19.51
C PRO A 100 3.49 5.89 20.67
N GLU A 101 3.81 7.04 21.30
CA GLU A 101 4.62 7.13 22.50
C GLU A 101 3.83 6.70 23.73
N THR A 102 3.63 5.39 23.89
CA THR A 102 2.93 4.84 25.04
C THR A 102 3.31 3.39 25.28
N ASP A 103 3.57 3.04 26.54
CA ASP A 103 3.90 1.68 26.97
C ASP A 103 2.66 0.90 27.43
N THR A 104 1.51 1.58 27.60
CA THR A 104 0.37 1.04 28.34
C THR A 104 -0.75 0.47 27.48
N ILE A 105 -0.70 0.67 26.15
CA ILE A 105 -1.78 0.27 25.26
C ILE A 105 -1.48 -1.07 24.60
N LYS A 106 -2.47 -1.95 24.64
CA LYS A 106 -2.55 -3.12 23.75
C LYS A 106 -2.31 -2.64 22.32
N ARG A 107 -1.27 -3.13 21.67
CA ARG A 107 -0.88 -2.62 20.34
C ARG A 107 -2.00 -2.87 19.34
N ARG A 108 -2.63 -1.80 18.90
CA ARG A 108 -3.67 -1.80 17.85
C ARG A 108 -2.96 -1.64 16.52
N LEU A 109 -2.85 -2.72 15.75
CA LEU A 109 -2.14 -2.70 14.48
C LEU A 109 -3.02 -2.14 13.38
N CYS A 110 -2.53 -1.15 12.64
CA CYS A 110 -3.24 -0.57 11.51
C CYS A 110 -2.32 -0.54 10.28
N VAL A 111 -2.83 -0.99 9.13
CA VAL A 111 -2.22 -0.66 7.84
C VAL A 111 -3.07 0.43 7.18
N TYR A 112 -2.41 1.52 6.82
CA TYR A 112 -3.01 2.60 6.04
C TYR A 112 -2.49 2.55 4.60
N MET A 113 -3.38 2.35 3.66
CA MET A 113 -3.08 2.23 2.24
C MET A 113 -3.36 3.56 1.54
N HIS A 114 -2.30 4.16 0.98
CA HIS A 114 -2.38 5.48 0.38
C HIS A 114 -3.03 5.46 -1.02
N GLY A 115 -3.50 6.63 -1.47
CA GLY A 115 -4.05 6.83 -2.80
C GLY A 115 -2.99 6.78 -3.89
N THR A 116 -3.43 7.00 -5.11
CA THR A 116 -2.61 6.86 -6.32
C THR A 116 -1.50 7.91 -6.39
N ASN A 117 -0.28 7.42 -6.62
CA ASN A 117 0.82 8.22 -7.15
C ASN A 117 1.07 7.80 -8.60
N ILE A 118 1.14 8.75 -9.53
CA ILE A 118 1.40 8.42 -10.93
C ILE A 118 2.91 8.16 -11.09
N PRO A 119 3.33 6.98 -11.61
CA PRO A 119 4.74 6.58 -11.66
C PRO A 119 5.49 7.20 -12.87
N ILE A 120 5.36 8.51 -13.04
CA ILE A 120 6.00 9.27 -14.13
C ILE A 120 6.75 10.44 -13.55
N GLU A 121 8.02 10.58 -13.89
CA GLU A 121 8.81 11.74 -13.49
C GLU A 121 8.30 13.05 -14.15
N PRO A 122 8.25 14.18 -13.45
CA PRO A 122 8.65 14.39 -12.05
C PRO A 122 7.57 14.05 -11.01
N LEU A 123 6.45 13.46 -11.41
CA LEU A 123 5.30 13.18 -10.53
C LEU A 123 5.53 11.97 -9.63
N SER A 124 6.32 11.00 -10.10
CA SER A 124 6.65 9.76 -9.38
C SER A 124 7.68 9.92 -8.29
N ALA A 125 8.26 11.11 -8.16
CA ALA A 125 9.46 11.30 -7.35
C ALA A 125 9.42 10.45 -6.08
N ALA A 126 10.49 9.69 -5.84
CA ALA A 126 10.73 8.93 -4.61
C ALA A 126 10.43 9.76 -3.33
N GLN A 127 10.46 11.08 -3.49
CA GLN A 127 10.09 12.07 -2.48
C GLN A 127 8.60 12.04 -2.06
N LYS A 128 7.68 11.40 -2.81
CA LYS A 128 6.24 11.35 -2.46
C LYS A 128 5.87 10.11 -1.66
N MET A 129 6.77 9.14 -1.56
CA MET A 129 6.48 7.89 -0.86
C MET A 129 6.36 8.11 0.64
N PRO A 130 5.46 7.35 1.32
CA PRO A 130 5.31 7.40 2.77
C PRO A 130 6.63 7.23 3.52
N SER A 131 7.47 6.29 3.12
CA SER A 131 8.79 6.04 3.75
C SER A 131 9.76 7.23 3.66
N ASN A 132 9.53 8.15 2.73
CA ASN A 132 10.31 9.37 2.55
C ASN A 132 9.59 10.65 3.02
N TYR A 133 8.49 10.50 3.75
CA TYR A 133 7.66 11.63 4.17
C TYR A 133 8.46 12.72 4.88
N PHE A 134 9.32 12.36 5.83
CA PHE A 134 10.10 13.31 6.63
C PHE A 134 11.36 13.87 5.93
N ASN A 135 11.71 13.36 4.76
CA ASN A 135 12.85 13.83 3.96
C ASN A 135 12.47 14.97 3.00
N LYS A 136 11.24 15.50 3.08
CA LYS A 136 10.70 16.54 2.19
C LYS A 136 10.80 17.93 2.81
N ALA A 137 10.96 18.93 1.96
CA ALA A 137 10.90 20.35 2.37
C ALA A 137 9.46 20.77 2.78
N LYS A 138 8.43 20.09 2.27
CA LYS A 138 7.02 20.30 2.63
C LYS A 138 6.38 18.95 2.98
N THR A 139 5.83 18.86 4.17
CA THR A 139 5.04 17.74 4.67
C THR A 139 3.56 18.02 4.46
N GLY A 140 2.79 17.03 4.04
CA GLY A 140 1.34 17.18 3.78
C GLY A 140 0.77 15.91 3.15
N GLY A 141 -0.50 15.97 2.72
CA GLY A 141 -1.21 14.82 2.12
C GLY A 141 -1.65 13.78 3.15
N GLU A 142 -1.89 12.57 2.70
CA GLU A 142 -2.53 11.51 3.50
C GLU A 142 -1.73 11.08 4.74
N VAL A 143 -0.40 11.11 4.68
CA VAL A 143 0.42 10.79 5.86
C VAL A 143 0.13 11.78 6.98
N ALA A 144 0.05 13.09 6.68
CA ALA A 144 -0.27 14.13 7.66
C ALA A 144 -1.71 14.03 8.14
N THR A 145 -2.66 13.88 7.21
CA THR A 145 -4.08 14.00 7.51
C THR A 145 -4.73 12.71 7.99
N CYS A 146 -4.12 11.54 7.72
CA CYS A 146 -4.70 10.25 8.06
C CYS A 146 -3.76 9.39 8.93
N ALA A 147 -2.56 9.06 8.45
CA ALA A 147 -1.69 8.11 9.14
C ALA A 147 -1.16 8.63 10.48
N ILE A 148 -0.68 9.89 10.54
CA ILE A 148 -0.23 10.53 11.79
C ILE A 148 -1.35 10.62 12.82
N PRO A 149 -2.58 11.09 12.51
CA PRO A 149 -3.70 11.08 13.45
C PRO A 149 -4.06 9.68 13.97
N LEU A 150 -4.06 8.65 13.14
CA LEU A 150 -4.27 7.27 13.58
C LEU A 150 -3.20 6.83 14.58
N ALA A 151 -1.93 7.14 14.32
CA ALA A 151 -0.85 6.81 15.24
C ALA A 151 -0.98 7.59 16.55
N ALA A 152 -1.30 8.89 16.48
CA ALA A 152 -1.52 9.71 17.68
C ALA A 152 -2.78 9.32 18.48
N ASN A 153 -3.71 8.59 17.88
CA ASN A 153 -4.86 7.98 18.57
C ASN A 153 -4.51 6.64 19.26
N GLY A 154 -3.28 6.15 19.12
CA GLY A 154 -2.79 4.94 19.80
C GLY A 154 -2.69 3.70 18.91
N PHE A 155 -2.79 3.83 17.58
CA PHE A 155 -2.48 2.75 16.66
C PHE A 155 -0.99 2.69 16.34
N SER A 156 -0.44 1.47 16.23
CA SER A 156 0.80 1.24 15.50
C SER A 156 0.43 1.20 14.02
N VAL A 157 0.85 2.20 13.25
CA VAL A 157 0.43 2.38 11.86
C VAL A 157 1.58 2.07 10.91
N ILE A 158 1.35 1.19 9.93
CA ILE A 158 2.28 1.00 8.82
C ILE A 158 1.65 1.51 7.52
N VAL A 159 2.44 2.26 6.73
CA VAL A 159 2.04 2.80 5.43
C VAL A 159 3.02 2.28 4.39
N PRO A 160 2.69 1.22 3.64
CA PRO A 160 3.57 0.67 2.61
C PRO A 160 3.72 1.63 1.43
N ASP A 161 4.90 1.65 0.80
CA ASP A 161 5.15 2.45 -0.40
C ASP A 161 4.52 1.84 -1.67
N TYR A 162 4.11 0.57 -1.62
CA TYR A 162 3.75 -0.31 -2.74
C TYR A 162 4.93 -0.64 -3.68
N ILE A 163 4.73 -1.69 -4.49
CA ILE A 163 5.66 -2.04 -5.57
C ILE A 163 5.51 -1.04 -6.72
N GLY A 164 6.62 -0.75 -7.41
CA GLY A 164 6.67 0.22 -8.49
C GLY A 164 6.99 1.63 -8.04
N TYR A 165 7.27 1.81 -6.73
CA TYR A 165 7.64 3.10 -6.15
C TYR A 165 8.90 2.98 -5.27
N GLY A 166 9.49 4.13 -4.93
CA GLY A 166 10.62 4.19 -4.01
C GLY A 166 11.79 3.31 -4.47
N ASP A 167 12.15 2.35 -3.64
CA ASP A 167 13.27 1.43 -3.91
C ASP A 167 12.91 0.36 -4.97
N THR A 168 11.62 0.22 -5.34
CA THR A 168 11.13 -0.69 -6.37
C THR A 168 10.64 0.00 -7.65
N LYS A 169 11.07 1.24 -7.90
CA LYS A 169 10.64 2.07 -9.04
C LYS A 169 10.98 1.50 -10.43
N ASP A 170 11.84 0.50 -10.49
CA ASP A 170 12.19 -0.28 -11.68
C ASP A 170 11.17 -1.39 -12.01
N LYS A 171 10.17 -1.60 -11.13
CA LYS A 171 9.07 -2.53 -11.31
C LYS A 171 7.81 -1.79 -11.74
N GLU A 172 6.91 -2.50 -12.40
CA GLU A 172 5.59 -1.95 -12.72
C GLU A 172 4.67 -2.00 -11.50
N HIS A 173 3.96 -0.90 -11.27
CA HIS A 173 3.01 -0.83 -10.16
C HIS A 173 1.70 -1.54 -10.54
N PRO A 174 1.20 -2.48 -9.73
CA PRO A 174 -0.09 -3.16 -9.95
C PRO A 174 -1.26 -2.23 -9.59
N PHE A 175 -1.38 -1.11 -10.32
CA PHE A 175 -2.38 -0.06 -10.09
C PHE A 175 -3.79 -0.63 -10.10
N VAL A 176 -4.51 -0.47 -8.99
CA VAL A 176 -5.88 -0.98 -8.74
C VAL A 176 -6.11 -2.45 -9.15
N TYR A 177 -5.03 -3.23 -9.28
CA TYR A 177 -5.13 -4.69 -9.45
C TYR A 177 -4.81 -5.37 -8.12
N TYR A 178 -5.85 -5.58 -7.34
CA TYR A 178 -5.77 -6.02 -5.94
C TYR A 178 -5.26 -7.45 -5.73
N PRO A 179 -5.46 -8.40 -6.67
CA PRO A 179 -4.86 -9.73 -6.57
C PRO A 179 -3.32 -9.72 -6.48
N GLU A 180 -2.66 -8.69 -7.01
CA GLU A 180 -1.21 -8.51 -6.87
C GLU A 180 -0.87 -7.49 -5.76
N LEU A 181 -1.61 -6.38 -5.70
CA LEU A 181 -1.33 -5.29 -4.77
C LEU A 181 -1.40 -5.71 -3.28
N HIS A 182 -2.24 -6.71 -2.94
CA HIS A 182 -2.40 -7.14 -1.55
C HIS A 182 -1.12 -7.73 -0.94
N TYR A 183 -0.22 -8.31 -1.75
CA TYR A 183 1.02 -8.90 -1.23
C TYR A 183 1.91 -7.90 -0.51
N ALA A 184 2.12 -6.71 -1.07
CA ALA A 184 2.92 -5.67 -0.42
C ALA A 184 2.29 -5.23 0.90
N ASN A 185 0.96 -5.19 0.98
CA ASN A 185 0.21 -4.76 2.16
C ASN A 185 0.24 -5.80 3.29
N ILE A 186 0.03 -7.09 2.97
CA ILE A 186 0.09 -8.15 3.99
C ILE A 186 1.51 -8.35 4.51
N ASP A 187 2.53 -8.22 3.64
CA ASP A 187 3.91 -8.34 4.04
C ASP A 187 4.37 -7.14 4.87
N ALA A 188 3.81 -5.94 4.65
CA ALA A 188 3.99 -4.79 5.55
C ALA A 188 3.42 -5.06 6.95
N LEU A 189 2.22 -5.66 7.06
CA LEU A 189 1.64 -6.07 8.34
C LEU A 189 2.54 -7.11 9.05
N ARG A 190 3.07 -8.09 8.31
CA ARG A 190 4.03 -9.06 8.84
C ARG A 190 5.31 -8.38 9.32
N ALA A 191 5.84 -7.42 8.55
CA ALA A 191 7.03 -6.65 8.93
C ALA A 191 6.80 -5.84 10.22
N MET A 192 5.64 -5.17 10.35
CA MET A 192 5.27 -4.46 11.57
C MET A 192 5.14 -5.43 12.75
N ARG A 193 4.44 -6.56 12.60
CA ARG A 193 4.32 -7.61 13.63
C ARG A 193 5.71 -8.10 14.09
N ASN A 194 6.60 -8.38 13.13
CA ASN A 194 7.96 -8.86 13.41
C ASN A 194 8.80 -7.77 14.11
N GLN A 195 8.74 -6.52 13.64
CA GLN A 195 9.43 -5.38 14.28
C GLN A 195 8.98 -5.16 15.72
N LEU A 196 7.71 -5.41 16.00
CA LEU A 196 7.13 -5.26 17.35
C LEU A 196 7.27 -6.53 18.21
N ASN A 197 7.92 -7.57 17.71
CA ASN A 197 8.11 -8.88 18.38
C ASN A 197 6.78 -9.49 18.87
N LEU A 198 5.71 -9.36 18.07
CA LEU A 198 4.40 -9.91 18.41
C LEU A 198 4.27 -11.35 17.90
N CYS A 199 3.75 -12.23 18.75
CA CYS A 199 3.51 -13.63 18.46
C CYS A 199 2.03 -13.93 18.30
N GLY A 200 1.70 -14.98 17.53
CA GLY A 200 0.35 -15.46 17.33
C GLY A 200 -0.47 -14.57 16.40
N LYS A 201 -1.77 -14.86 16.35
CA LYS A 201 -2.75 -14.13 15.54
C LYS A 201 -2.96 -12.73 16.12
N GLN A 202 -2.95 -11.72 15.26
CA GLN A 202 -3.09 -10.31 15.64
C GLN A 202 -4.40 -9.72 15.12
N ASP A 203 -5.02 -8.88 15.95
CA ASP A 203 -6.11 -8.01 15.54
C ASP A 203 -5.57 -6.82 14.73
N VAL A 204 -6.20 -6.53 13.58
CA VAL A 204 -5.77 -5.48 12.67
C VAL A 204 -6.93 -4.60 12.23
N TRP A 205 -6.62 -3.33 11.98
CA TRP A 205 -7.49 -2.31 11.39
C TRP A 205 -6.94 -1.92 10.02
N LEU A 206 -7.82 -1.75 9.06
CA LEU A 206 -7.46 -1.46 7.68
C LEU A 206 -8.03 -0.10 7.27
N GLY A 207 -7.18 0.83 6.84
CA GLY A 207 -7.62 2.14 6.36
C GLY A 207 -7.04 2.44 4.99
N GLY A 208 -7.73 3.24 4.18
CA GLY A 208 -7.16 3.67 2.92
C GLY A 208 -8.08 4.58 2.11
N TYR A 209 -7.46 5.27 1.13
CA TYR A 209 -8.12 6.26 0.29
C TYR A 209 -7.88 5.97 -1.19
N SER A 210 -8.91 6.17 -2.03
CA SER A 210 -8.82 6.02 -3.48
C SER A 210 -8.36 4.60 -3.86
N GLN A 211 -7.28 4.40 -4.61
CA GLN A 211 -6.63 3.09 -4.78
C GLN A 211 -6.48 2.37 -3.45
N GLY A 212 -6.04 3.08 -2.41
CA GLY A 212 -5.88 2.54 -1.06
C GLY A 212 -7.21 2.16 -0.40
N GLY A 213 -8.31 2.83 -0.72
CA GLY A 213 -9.65 2.46 -0.27
C GLY A 213 -10.07 1.09 -0.81
N GLY A 214 -9.84 0.86 -2.11
CA GLY A 214 -10.04 -0.45 -2.72
C GLY A 214 -9.08 -1.51 -2.18
N ALA A 215 -7.82 -1.12 -1.94
CA ALA A 215 -6.83 -2.00 -1.31
C ALA A 215 -7.23 -2.40 0.12
N ALA A 216 -7.85 -1.50 0.91
CA ALA A 216 -8.31 -1.81 2.26
C ALA A 216 -9.44 -2.84 2.24
N LEU A 217 -10.43 -2.68 1.36
CA LEU A 217 -11.54 -3.63 1.26
C LEU A 217 -11.07 -4.99 0.72
N SER A 218 -10.22 -5.00 -0.31
CA SER A 218 -9.66 -6.24 -0.85
C SER A 218 -8.74 -6.95 0.13
N LEU A 219 -7.92 -6.22 0.90
CA LEU A 219 -7.06 -6.82 1.93
C LEU A 219 -7.91 -7.44 3.06
N HIS A 220 -9.06 -6.85 3.42
CA HIS A 220 -10.01 -7.48 4.34
C HIS A 220 -10.45 -8.85 3.82
N TYR A 221 -10.84 -8.93 2.56
CA TYR A 221 -11.21 -10.20 1.91
C TYR A 221 -10.06 -11.21 1.99
N TYR A 222 -8.83 -10.83 1.56
CA TYR A 222 -7.69 -11.73 1.57
C TYR A 222 -7.26 -12.16 2.97
N ILE A 223 -7.34 -11.27 3.96
CA ILE A 223 -7.01 -11.65 5.35
C ILE A 223 -7.98 -12.72 5.84
N GLN A 224 -9.29 -12.56 5.62
CA GLN A 224 -10.24 -13.54 6.12
C GLN A 224 -10.26 -14.86 5.34
N THR A 225 -9.83 -14.88 4.07
CA THR A 225 -9.77 -16.10 3.26
C THR A 225 -8.42 -16.81 3.36
N ASP A 226 -7.33 -16.08 3.19
CA ASP A 226 -5.99 -16.65 2.95
C ASP A 226 -5.05 -16.49 4.15
N TYR A 227 -5.27 -15.46 5.01
CA TYR A 227 -4.36 -15.12 6.11
C TYR A 227 -5.04 -15.11 7.47
N ASN A 228 -6.17 -15.77 7.60
CA ASN A 228 -6.99 -15.81 8.81
C ASN A 228 -6.32 -16.48 10.02
N THR A 229 -5.24 -17.22 9.81
CA THR A 229 -4.42 -17.78 10.88
C THR A 229 -3.41 -16.77 11.44
N GLU A 230 -3.06 -15.74 10.67
CA GLU A 230 -2.09 -14.72 11.05
C GLU A 230 -2.75 -13.46 11.61
N PHE A 231 -3.87 -13.05 11.01
CA PHE A 231 -4.54 -11.81 11.32
C PHE A 231 -6.07 -11.99 11.45
N ASN A 232 -6.68 -11.10 12.23
CA ASN A 232 -8.11 -10.96 12.35
C ASN A 232 -8.47 -9.50 12.06
N VAL A 233 -9.30 -9.25 11.06
CA VAL A 233 -9.75 -7.89 10.75
C VAL A 233 -10.84 -7.48 11.74
N VAL A 234 -10.54 -6.51 12.60
CA VAL A 234 -11.52 -5.93 13.51
C VAL A 234 -12.42 -4.96 12.76
N SER A 235 -11.80 -4.12 11.93
CA SER A 235 -12.55 -3.14 11.15
C SER A 235 -11.76 -2.67 9.93
N SER A 236 -12.50 -2.30 8.86
CA SER A 236 -11.97 -1.61 7.70
C SER A 236 -12.67 -0.27 7.49
N SER A 237 -11.92 0.78 7.22
CA SER A 237 -12.43 2.11 6.90
C SER A 237 -11.91 2.51 5.52
N CYS A 238 -12.79 2.45 4.52
CA CYS A 238 -12.45 2.50 3.10
C CYS A 238 -13.02 3.78 2.47
N LEU A 239 -12.14 4.68 2.01
CA LEU A 239 -12.53 5.96 1.42
C LEU A 239 -12.42 5.91 -0.10
N ALA A 240 -13.54 6.14 -0.79
CA ALA A 240 -13.62 6.43 -2.23
C ALA A 240 -12.84 5.44 -3.12
N GLY A 241 -12.94 4.13 -2.81
CA GLY A 241 -12.22 3.09 -3.54
C GLY A 241 -13.00 2.52 -4.73
N PRO A 242 -12.29 2.03 -5.76
CA PRO A 242 -12.89 1.30 -6.88
C PRO A 242 -13.17 -0.16 -6.49
N TYR A 243 -14.31 -0.39 -5.83
CA TYR A 243 -14.69 -1.71 -5.30
C TYR A 243 -15.40 -2.60 -6.33
N ASN A 244 -16.12 -1.98 -7.29
CA ASN A 244 -16.78 -2.63 -8.40
C ASN A 244 -16.05 -2.32 -9.71
N TYR A 245 -14.96 -3.05 -9.96
CA TYR A 245 -14.11 -2.80 -11.13
C TYR A 245 -14.84 -3.08 -12.46
N VAL A 246 -15.69 -4.11 -12.50
CA VAL A 246 -16.53 -4.40 -13.69
C VAL A 246 -17.46 -3.25 -13.99
N GLY A 247 -18.26 -2.82 -13.00
CA GLY A 247 -19.18 -1.71 -13.16
C GLY A 247 -18.50 -0.39 -13.49
N GLN A 248 -17.28 -0.19 -12.97
CA GLN A 248 -16.50 1.02 -13.29
C GLN A 248 -16.08 1.05 -14.76
N ILE A 249 -15.64 -0.06 -15.34
CA ILE A 249 -15.29 -0.13 -16.76
C ILE A 249 -16.53 0.01 -17.62
N GLU A 250 -17.60 -0.72 -17.32
CA GLU A 250 -18.85 -0.62 -18.05
C GLU A 250 -19.43 0.79 -18.00
N GLY A 251 -19.48 1.45 -16.84
CA GLY A 251 -19.97 2.80 -16.66
C GLY A 251 -19.21 3.82 -17.51
N VAL A 252 -17.90 3.69 -17.60
CA VAL A 252 -17.08 4.56 -18.46
C VAL A 252 -17.35 4.29 -19.95
N LEU A 253 -17.40 3.02 -20.35
CA LEU A 253 -17.63 2.66 -21.74
C LEU A 253 -19.05 2.96 -22.22
N ARG A 254 -20.03 3.08 -21.32
CA ARG A 254 -21.41 3.53 -21.61
C ARG A 254 -21.60 5.04 -21.47
N GLU A 255 -20.54 5.79 -21.14
CA GLU A 255 -20.59 7.24 -20.85
C GLU A 255 -21.48 7.60 -19.64
N GLU A 256 -21.74 6.63 -18.78
CA GLU A 256 -22.52 6.80 -17.53
C GLU A 256 -21.66 7.27 -16.36
N ALA A 257 -20.33 7.16 -16.51
CA ALA A 257 -19.35 7.54 -15.51
C ALA A 257 -18.16 8.27 -16.13
N THR A 258 -17.62 9.25 -15.40
CA THR A 258 -16.41 9.98 -15.81
C THR A 258 -15.27 9.58 -14.90
N ILE A 259 -14.18 9.12 -15.51
CA ILE A 259 -12.91 8.81 -14.85
C ILE A 259 -11.79 9.40 -15.70
N PRO A 260 -10.71 9.95 -15.11
CA PRO A 260 -9.59 10.45 -15.89
C PRO A 260 -9.05 9.38 -16.86
N ALA A 261 -8.98 9.72 -18.14
CA ALA A 261 -8.63 8.80 -19.22
C ALA A 261 -7.28 8.07 -18.98
N ALA A 262 -6.30 8.78 -18.41
CA ALA A 262 -5.02 8.20 -18.04
C ALA A 262 -5.14 7.06 -17.03
N LEU A 263 -6.03 7.17 -16.05
CA LEU A 263 -6.25 6.14 -15.03
C LEU A 263 -6.95 4.91 -15.62
N ILE A 264 -7.89 5.12 -16.55
CA ILE A 264 -8.56 4.02 -17.25
C ILE A 264 -7.58 3.26 -18.14
N SER A 265 -6.79 3.99 -18.94
CA SER A 265 -5.77 3.38 -19.78
C SER A 265 -4.76 2.59 -18.95
N TRP A 266 -4.29 3.16 -17.86
CA TRP A 266 -3.34 2.50 -16.96
C TRP A 266 -3.95 1.27 -16.27
N SER A 267 -5.17 1.36 -15.75
CA SER A 267 -5.83 0.22 -15.11
C SER A 267 -6.06 -0.95 -16.07
N ALA A 268 -6.42 -0.64 -17.33
CA ALA A 268 -6.54 -1.65 -18.38
C ALA A 268 -5.18 -2.30 -18.72
N TYR A 269 -4.12 -1.49 -18.79
CA TYR A 269 -2.76 -2.01 -18.98
C TYR A 269 -2.38 -3.00 -17.87
N VAL A 270 -2.60 -2.61 -16.62
CA VAL A 270 -2.26 -3.43 -15.46
C VAL A 270 -3.08 -4.72 -15.42
N LEU A 271 -4.39 -4.66 -15.68
CA LEU A 271 -5.21 -5.86 -15.77
C LEU A 271 -4.71 -6.81 -16.86
N ASN A 272 -4.35 -6.27 -18.04
CA ASN A 272 -3.76 -7.07 -19.10
C ASN A 272 -2.41 -7.67 -18.71
N ARG A 273 -1.54 -6.86 -18.11
CA ARG A 273 -0.16 -7.24 -17.74
C ARG A 273 -0.12 -8.36 -16.69
N PHE A 274 -1.00 -8.31 -15.70
CA PHE A 274 -0.98 -9.24 -14.56
C PHE A 274 -2.01 -10.37 -14.65
N ALA A 275 -3.01 -10.28 -15.54
CA ALA A 275 -4.10 -11.26 -15.56
C ALA A 275 -4.41 -11.85 -16.94
N VAL A 276 -4.53 -11.01 -17.99
CA VAL A 276 -5.04 -11.45 -19.30
C VAL A 276 -3.91 -11.82 -20.27
N HIS A 277 -2.80 -11.08 -20.23
CA HIS A 277 -1.58 -11.32 -21.04
C HIS A 277 -1.80 -11.25 -22.57
N ARG A 278 -2.75 -10.45 -23.02
CA ARG A 278 -3.07 -10.24 -24.44
C ARG A 278 -2.09 -9.24 -25.05
N ASN A 279 -1.83 -9.37 -26.37
CA ASN A 279 -1.05 -8.35 -27.09
C ASN A 279 -1.72 -6.97 -26.95
N PRO A 280 -1.03 -5.93 -26.45
CA PRO A 280 -1.59 -4.59 -26.29
C PRO A 280 -2.23 -4.01 -27.57
N ASP A 281 -1.74 -4.35 -28.77
CA ASP A 281 -2.32 -3.91 -30.04
C ASP A 281 -3.76 -4.41 -30.29
N GLN A 282 -4.19 -5.42 -29.53
CA GLN A 282 -5.57 -5.91 -29.56
C GLN A 282 -6.50 -5.12 -28.66
N ILE A 283 -5.94 -4.31 -27.76
CA ILE A 283 -6.67 -3.54 -26.73
C ILE A 283 -6.65 -2.06 -27.10
N TYR A 284 -5.46 -1.52 -27.38
CA TYR A 284 -5.22 -0.09 -27.52
C TYR A 284 -5.23 0.37 -28.98
N ALA A 285 -5.75 1.58 -29.21
CA ALA A 285 -5.72 2.26 -30.51
C ALA A 285 -4.38 2.97 -30.79
N PHE A 286 -3.45 2.96 -29.84
CA PHE A 286 -2.10 3.53 -29.92
C PHE A 286 -1.06 2.54 -29.39
N THR A 287 0.23 2.84 -29.58
CA THR A 287 1.31 1.95 -29.13
C THR A 287 1.49 1.99 -27.62
N VAL A 288 1.37 0.83 -26.99
CA VAL A 288 1.59 0.61 -25.57
C VAL A 288 2.65 -0.47 -25.39
N THR A 289 3.76 -0.10 -24.75
CA THR A 289 4.91 -0.99 -24.49
C THR A 289 5.15 -1.23 -23.00
N ASP A 290 4.67 -0.31 -22.17
CA ASP A 290 4.85 -0.28 -20.72
C ASP A 290 3.79 0.59 -20.03
N GLN A 291 3.77 0.63 -18.71
CA GLN A 291 2.82 1.46 -17.97
C GLN A 291 2.94 2.95 -18.29
N THR A 292 4.15 3.47 -18.55
CA THR A 292 4.36 4.89 -18.88
C THR A 292 3.66 5.24 -20.19
N SER A 293 3.85 4.41 -21.23
CA SER A 293 3.20 4.60 -22.53
C SER A 293 1.68 4.48 -22.46
N ALA A 294 1.15 3.56 -21.61
CA ALA A 294 -0.28 3.45 -21.36
C ALA A 294 -0.87 4.73 -20.72
N ILE A 295 -0.10 5.41 -19.85
CA ILE A 295 -0.54 6.63 -19.17
C ILE A 295 -0.41 7.87 -20.08
N THR A 296 0.60 7.94 -20.97
CA THR A 296 1.01 9.19 -21.62
C THR A 296 0.77 9.26 -23.12
N ASN A 297 0.69 8.12 -23.83
CA ASN A 297 0.72 8.11 -25.29
C ASN A 297 -0.65 8.32 -25.95
N PHE A 298 -1.77 8.14 -25.23
CA PHE A 298 -3.09 8.36 -25.81
C PHE A 298 -3.30 9.84 -26.15
N ARG A 299 -4.18 10.09 -27.12
CA ARG A 299 -4.66 11.43 -27.51
C ARG A 299 -6.17 11.35 -27.62
N GLY A 300 -6.85 12.42 -27.23
CA GLY A 300 -8.31 12.48 -27.27
C GLY A 300 -9.00 11.94 -26.03
N GLY A 301 -10.22 11.45 -26.17
CA GLY A 301 -11.07 10.94 -25.09
C GLY A 301 -10.94 9.43 -24.89
N ILE A 302 -11.86 8.88 -24.07
CA ILE A 302 -11.89 7.45 -23.74
C ILE A 302 -12.02 6.54 -24.96
N TRP A 303 -12.79 7.00 -25.97
CA TRP A 303 -13.02 6.27 -27.22
C TRP A 303 -11.79 6.21 -28.15
N ASP A 304 -10.80 7.06 -27.88
CA ASP A 304 -9.54 7.09 -28.63
C ASP A 304 -8.47 6.18 -27.98
N ILE A 305 -8.76 5.66 -26.77
CA ILE A 305 -7.84 4.78 -26.04
C ILE A 305 -7.90 3.35 -26.58
N PHE A 306 -9.11 2.81 -26.74
CA PHE A 306 -9.31 1.39 -26.99
C PHE A 306 -9.75 1.11 -28.44
N ARG A 307 -9.39 -0.07 -28.94
CA ARG A 307 -9.89 -0.59 -30.20
C ARG A 307 -11.43 -0.78 -30.13
N PRO A 308 -12.19 -0.38 -31.15
CA PRO A 308 -13.65 -0.52 -31.14
C PRO A 308 -14.15 -1.94 -30.91
N TYR A 309 -13.49 -2.95 -31.50
CA TYR A 309 -13.88 -4.35 -31.29
C TYR A 309 -13.62 -4.86 -29.88
N PHE A 310 -12.59 -4.34 -29.20
CA PHE A 310 -12.34 -4.63 -27.78
C PHE A 310 -13.44 -4.06 -26.90
N VAL A 311 -13.82 -2.79 -27.11
CA VAL A 311 -14.92 -2.16 -26.40
C VAL A 311 -16.24 -2.91 -26.66
N GLN A 312 -16.53 -3.29 -27.92
CA GLN A 312 -17.72 -4.05 -28.27
C GLN A 312 -17.73 -5.41 -27.55
N GLY A 313 -16.60 -6.13 -27.52
CA GLY A 313 -16.49 -7.42 -26.83
C GLY A 313 -16.78 -7.33 -25.34
N LEU A 314 -16.35 -6.24 -24.68
CA LEU A 314 -16.68 -5.98 -23.27
C LEU A 314 -18.17 -5.68 -23.09
N LEU A 315 -18.72 -4.75 -23.86
CA LEU A 315 -20.12 -4.31 -23.72
C LEU A 315 -21.15 -5.38 -24.12
N SER A 316 -20.80 -6.29 -25.05
CA SER A 316 -21.64 -7.43 -25.44
C SER A 316 -21.51 -8.63 -24.47
N GLY A 317 -20.50 -8.61 -23.59
CA GLY A 317 -20.18 -9.72 -22.71
C GLY A 317 -19.50 -10.90 -23.41
N GLU A 318 -18.98 -10.71 -24.63
CA GLU A 318 -18.29 -11.75 -25.40
C GLU A 318 -16.84 -11.94 -24.97
N ASP A 319 -16.17 -10.89 -24.48
CA ASP A 319 -14.81 -10.95 -23.94
C ASP A 319 -14.76 -11.57 -22.54
N LYS A 320 -15.04 -12.89 -22.48
CA LYS A 320 -15.15 -13.64 -21.21
C LYS A 320 -13.89 -13.62 -20.37
N GLU A 321 -12.73 -13.61 -21.01
CA GLU A 321 -11.44 -13.62 -20.31
C GLU A 321 -11.21 -12.30 -19.56
N TRP A 322 -11.45 -11.18 -20.22
CA TRP A 322 -11.33 -9.85 -19.61
C TRP A 322 -12.36 -9.62 -18.51
N ILE A 323 -13.59 -10.02 -18.77
CA ILE A 323 -14.68 -9.91 -17.79
C ILE A 323 -14.35 -10.74 -16.53
N ALA A 324 -13.91 -12.00 -16.68
CA ALA A 324 -13.53 -12.84 -15.56
C ALA A 324 -12.36 -12.28 -14.76
N ALA A 325 -11.35 -11.67 -15.42
CA ALA A 325 -10.25 -10.98 -14.76
C ALA A 325 -10.75 -9.75 -13.98
N SER A 326 -11.69 -8.99 -14.56
CA SER A 326 -12.32 -7.84 -13.91
C SER A 326 -13.17 -8.24 -12.71
N GLU A 327 -13.89 -9.35 -12.79
CA GLU A 327 -14.68 -9.90 -11.67
C GLU A 327 -13.78 -10.31 -10.50
N LYS A 328 -12.64 -10.97 -10.75
CA LYS A 328 -11.63 -11.30 -9.73
C LYS A 328 -11.04 -10.07 -9.06
N ASN A 329 -11.06 -8.94 -9.73
CA ASN A 329 -10.59 -7.66 -9.22
C ASN A 329 -11.70 -6.81 -8.59
N SER A 330 -12.88 -7.37 -8.36
CA SER A 330 -14.06 -6.71 -7.79
C SER A 330 -14.41 -7.31 -6.42
N PHE A 331 -14.54 -6.45 -5.40
CA PHE A 331 -14.74 -6.86 -4.00
C PHE A 331 -16.03 -6.31 -3.39
N HIS A 332 -16.92 -5.76 -4.21
CA HIS A 332 -18.15 -5.11 -3.78
C HIS A 332 -19.27 -6.09 -3.34
N LYS A 333 -19.17 -7.37 -3.68
CA LYS A 333 -20.21 -8.38 -3.39
C LYS A 333 -19.64 -9.80 -3.33
N GLY A 334 -20.50 -10.77 -2.98
CA GLY A 334 -20.17 -12.20 -3.06
C GLY A 334 -19.40 -12.75 -1.85
N TRP A 335 -19.20 -11.94 -0.80
CA TRP A 335 -18.58 -12.37 0.45
C TRP A 335 -19.10 -11.57 1.64
N LYS A 336 -19.05 -12.17 2.83
CA LYS A 336 -19.45 -11.53 4.08
C LYS A 336 -18.20 -11.12 4.86
N PRO A 337 -17.96 -9.80 5.10
CA PRO A 337 -16.89 -9.36 5.99
C PRO A 337 -17.05 -9.89 7.42
N THR A 338 -15.98 -10.36 8.03
CA THR A 338 -15.97 -10.84 9.42
C THR A 338 -15.87 -9.70 10.43
N GLY A 339 -15.19 -8.61 10.07
CA GLY A 339 -15.11 -7.36 10.83
C GLY A 339 -16.05 -6.30 10.29
N LYS A 340 -16.16 -5.18 11.02
CA LYS A 340 -17.00 -4.06 10.62
C LYS A 340 -16.37 -3.28 9.46
N VAL A 341 -17.19 -2.91 8.47
CA VAL A 341 -16.74 -2.12 7.32
C VAL A 341 -17.41 -0.75 7.33
N TYR A 342 -16.60 0.29 7.28
CA TYR A 342 -17.01 1.67 7.09
C TYR A 342 -16.65 2.09 5.66
N LEU A 343 -17.66 2.44 4.87
CA LEU A 343 -17.52 2.94 3.51
C LEU A 343 -17.75 4.45 3.50
N HIS A 344 -16.80 5.19 2.98
CA HIS A 344 -16.82 6.65 2.94
C HIS A 344 -16.68 7.13 1.50
N HIS A 345 -17.49 8.13 1.07
CA HIS A 345 -17.38 8.65 -0.29
C HIS A 345 -18.02 10.04 -0.45
N GLY A 346 -17.41 10.88 -1.27
CA GLY A 346 -18.00 12.13 -1.74
C GLY A 346 -19.04 11.87 -2.83
N THR A 347 -20.26 12.41 -2.68
CA THR A 347 -21.33 12.12 -3.66
C THR A 347 -21.15 12.80 -5.02
N ALA A 348 -20.22 13.78 -5.11
CA ALA A 348 -19.83 14.44 -6.35
C ALA A 348 -18.41 14.05 -6.82
N ASP A 349 -17.96 12.83 -6.42
CA ASP A 349 -16.65 12.31 -6.79
C ASP A 349 -16.53 12.19 -8.33
N ASN A 350 -15.52 12.85 -8.88
CA ASN A 350 -15.23 12.96 -10.31
C ASN A 350 -14.02 12.12 -10.76
N VAL A 351 -13.51 11.24 -9.87
CA VAL A 351 -12.38 10.34 -10.14
C VAL A 351 -12.77 8.88 -9.98
N VAL A 352 -13.41 8.54 -8.85
CA VAL A 352 -14.00 7.22 -8.60
C VAL A 352 -15.51 7.42 -8.45
N PRO A 353 -16.33 6.94 -9.39
CA PRO A 353 -17.77 7.15 -9.34
C PRO A 353 -18.41 6.63 -8.04
N TYR A 354 -19.31 7.41 -7.46
CA TYR A 354 -19.95 7.14 -6.17
C TYR A 354 -20.65 5.77 -6.12
N PHE A 355 -21.14 5.26 -7.28
CA PHE A 355 -21.78 3.95 -7.35
C PHE A 355 -20.87 2.79 -6.86
N ASN A 356 -19.54 2.92 -6.98
CA ASN A 356 -18.61 1.92 -6.42
C ASN A 356 -18.90 1.65 -4.94
N THR A 357 -19.17 2.71 -4.19
CA THR A 357 -19.47 2.60 -2.75
C THR A 357 -20.88 2.15 -2.48
N THR A 358 -21.88 2.60 -3.26
CA THR A 358 -23.26 2.13 -3.08
C THR A 358 -23.43 0.66 -3.46
N ASP A 359 -22.72 0.18 -4.48
CA ASP A 359 -22.72 -1.23 -4.86
C ASP A 359 -22.05 -2.10 -3.79
N ALA A 360 -20.91 -1.63 -3.24
CA ALA A 360 -20.25 -2.35 -2.15
C ALA A 360 -21.11 -2.36 -0.88
N PHE A 361 -21.76 -1.25 -0.55
CA PHE A 361 -22.70 -1.18 0.56
C PHE A 361 -23.85 -2.19 0.39
N ALA A 362 -24.48 -2.20 -0.78
CA ALA A 362 -25.59 -3.11 -1.08
C ALA A 362 -25.14 -4.57 -1.07
N GLY A 363 -24.09 -4.92 -1.83
CA GLY A 363 -23.66 -6.31 -1.99
C GLY A 363 -23.09 -6.94 -0.73
N LEU A 364 -22.34 -6.18 0.09
CA LEU A 364 -21.81 -6.68 1.36
C LEU A 364 -22.87 -6.75 2.46
N THR A 365 -23.85 -5.83 2.45
CA THR A 365 -25.01 -5.89 3.37
C THR A 365 -25.91 -7.08 3.03
N GLU A 366 -26.20 -7.33 1.74
CA GLU A 366 -26.93 -8.50 1.28
C GLU A 366 -26.26 -9.82 1.73
N ALA A 367 -24.92 -9.85 1.71
CA ALA A 367 -24.16 -10.98 2.22
C ALA A 367 -24.18 -11.11 3.76
N GLY A 368 -24.81 -10.18 4.48
CA GLY A 368 -24.94 -10.18 5.95
C GLY A 368 -23.74 -9.56 6.68
N GLY A 369 -22.97 -8.71 6.03
CA GLY A 369 -21.89 -7.93 6.65
C GLY A 369 -22.42 -6.79 7.53
N ASP A 370 -21.64 -6.38 8.54
CA ASP A 370 -21.87 -5.16 9.33
C ASP A 370 -21.23 -3.97 8.63
N ILE A 371 -22.01 -3.28 7.79
CA ILE A 371 -21.55 -2.21 6.91
C ILE A 371 -22.18 -0.89 7.32
N THR A 372 -21.37 0.15 7.45
CA THR A 372 -21.83 1.52 7.66
C THR A 372 -21.38 2.40 6.49
N LEU A 373 -22.31 3.14 5.89
CA LEU A 373 -22.04 4.07 4.80
C LEU A 373 -22.01 5.52 5.31
N PHE A 374 -20.95 6.26 4.98
CA PHE A 374 -20.77 7.70 5.22
C PHE A 374 -20.74 8.44 3.89
N PRO A 375 -21.88 8.87 3.35
CA PRO A 375 -21.91 9.75 2.20
C PRO A 375 -21.49 11.17 2.63
N TYR A 376 -20.70 11.83 1.79
CA TYR A 376 -20.32 13.23 1.96
C TYR A 376 -20.96 14.07 0.86
N PRO A 377 -22.14 14.66 1.11
CA PRO A 377 -22.92 15.36 0.08
C PRO A 377 -22.14 16.51 -0.59
N GLY A 378 -22.12 16.52 -1.93
CA GLY A 378 -21.47 17.54 -2.74
C GLY A 378 -19.94 17.58 -2.68
N ARG A 379 -19.30 16.63 -1.97
CA ARG A 379 -17.84 16.57 -1.95
C ARG A 379 -17.30 15.75 -3.12
N GLU A 380 -16.19 16.23 -3.64
CA GLU A 380 -15.42 15.59 -4.71
C GLU A 380 -14.35 14.67 -4.12
N HIS A 381 -13.61 13.97 -4.99
CA HIS A 381 -12.56 13.02 -4.62
C HIS A 381 -11.52 13.58 -3.66
N THR A 382 -11.05 14.80 -3.90
CA THR A 382 -9.88 15.39 -3.21
C THR A 382 -10.21 16.09 -1.88
N ASN A 383 -11.49 16.36 -1.57
CA ASN A 383 -11.86 17.15 -0.38
C ASN A 383 -12.60 16.34 0.70
N VAL A 384 -12.41 15.00 0.70
CA VAL A 384 -13.10 14.04 1.58
C VAL A 384 -12.23 13.48 2.71
N THR A 385 -10.91 13.67 2.68
CA THR A 385 -9.98 13.05 3.64
C THR A 385 -10.19 13.52 5.08
N ILE A 386 -10.53 14.79 5.29
CA ILE A 386 -10.77 15.32 6.64
C ILE A 386 -12.04 14.75 7.30
N PRO A 387 -13.24 14.79 6.66
CA PRO A 387 -14.40 14.13 7.25
C PRO A 387 -14.20 12.63 7.41
N TYR A 388 -13.50 11.98 6.49
CA TYR A 388 -13.14 10.57 6.58
C TYR A 388 -12.36 10.25 7.85
N ILE A 389 -11.22 10.93 8.09
CA ILE A 389 -10.38 10.61 9.22
C ILE A 389 -11.07 10.89 10.56
N ASN A 390 -11.83 11.99 10.65
CA ASN A 390 -12.58 12.30 11.86
C ASN A 390 -13.65 11.25 12.18
N ASN A 391 -14.36 10.75 11.15
CA ASN A 391 -15.34 9.67 11.34
C ASN A 391 -14.68 8.32 11.64
N THR A 392 -13.52 8.04 11.02
CA THR A 392 -12.74 6.83 11.31
C THR A 392 -12.24 6.81 12.73
N LEU A 393 -11.66 7.92 13.22
CA LEU A 393 -11.18 8.04 14.60
C LEU A 393 -12.32 7.92 15.62
N GLU A 394 -13.51 8.46 15.31
CA GLU A 394 -14.71 8.27 16.12
C GLU A 394 -15.16 6.81 16.15
N ALA A 395 -15.19 6.16 15.00
CA ALA A 395 -15.66 4.78 14.86
C ALA A 395 -14.69 3.73 15.46
N TRP A 396 -13.43 4.09 15.59
CA TRP A 396 -12.35 3.21 16.09
C TRP A 396 -11.92 3.52 17.53
N LYS A 397 -12.74 4.22 18.30
CA LYS A 397 -12.52 4.48 19.74
C LYS A 397 -12.36 3.22 20.59
#